data_e8dac4a8e9c15637a01d526d5b3b93fb
#
_entry.id   e8dac4a8e9c15637a01d526d5b3b93fb
#
_cell.length_a   1.000
_cell.length_b   1.000
_cell.length_c   1.000
_cell.angle_alpha   90.00
_cell.angle_beta   90.00
_cell.angle_gamma   90.00
#
_symmetry.space_group_name_H-M   'P 1'
#
loop_
_entity.id
_entity.type
_entity.pdbx_description
1 polymer ?
#
loop_
_entity_poly.entity_id
_entity_poly.type
_entity_poly.pdbx_seq_one_letter_code
_entity_poly.pdbx_strand_id
1 'polypeptide(L)'
;MTFKQLIKLENKAKEVWVISPTLHYDTGNKEFSELVSVNLGESTKYKYIVPATAQVEKNLQLYKKMFNITEREIANNFLILPPSEFNPFLTEIAIYNASTDCIACAAPATEDSNDEVIVFKKETAKAMAKSFVDLWKKYMRTHP
;
A
#
# COMPACT_ATOMS: atom_id res chain seq x y z
N MET A 1 12.94 -4.96 11.41
CA MET A 1 12.00 -4.00 12.04
C MET A 1 10.81 -4.76 12.58
N THR A 2 10.30 -4.37 13.73
CA THR A 2 9.08 -4.97 14.28
C THR A 2 7.84 -4.35 13.64
N PHE A 3 6.71 -5.04 13.76
CA PHE A 3 5.43 -4.54 13.28
C PHE A 3 5.04 -3.22 13.98
N LYS A 4 5.30 -3.11 15.27
CA LYS A 4 5.05 -1.86 16.02
C LYS A 4 5.88 -0.70 15.51
N GLN A 5 7.13 -0.94 15.14
CA GLN A 5 8.00 0.08 14.55
C GLN A 5 7.47 0.51 13.18
N LEU A 6 6.95 -0.43 12.40
CA LEU A 6 6.32 -0.15 11.11
C LEU A 6 5.12 0.79 11.28
N ILE A 7 4.25 0.50 12.23
CA ILE A 7 3.07 1.32 12.52
C ILE A 7 3.48 2.75 12.89
N LYS A 8 4.49 2.89 13.75
CA LYS A 8 5.01 4.22 14.13
C LYS A 8 5.57 4.97 12.93
N LEU A 9 6.28 4.28 12.06
CA LEU A 9 6.84 4.87 10.86
C LEU A 9 5.75 5.37 9.92
N GLU A 10 4.74 4.57 9.67
CA GLU A 10 3.63 4.96 8.81
C GLU A 10 2.81 6.11 9.41
N ASN A 11 2.63 6.12 10.72
CA ASN A 11 1.90 7.19 11.39
C ASN A 11 2.55 8.57 11.21
N LYS A 12 3.86 8.61 11.04
CA LYS A 12 4.62 9.86 10.82
C LYS A 12 4.76 10.21 9.35
N ALA A 13 4.44 9.29 8.45
CA ALA A 13 4.61 9.50 7.02
C ALA A 13 3.59 10.51 6.49
N LYS A 14 3.97 11.28 5.49
CA LYS A 14 3.09 12.20 4.76
C LYS A 14 2.57 11.60 3.48
N GLU A 15 3.27 10.58 2.99
CA GLU A 15 3.02 9.94 1.72
C GLU A 15 3.28 8.44 1.90
N VAL A 16 2.32 7.60 1.53
CA VAL A 16 2.41 6.14 1.68
C VAL A 16 2.02 5.49 0.36
N TRP A 17 2.94 4.78 -0.26
CA TRP A 17 2.69 4.00 -1.47
C TRP A 17 2.75 2.53 -1.11
N VAL A 18 1.70 1.79 -1.47
CA VAL A 18 1.55 0.38 -1.09
C VAL A 18 1.39 -0.48 -2.33
N ILE A 19 2.12 -1.59 -2.37
CA ILE A 19 1.88 -2.65 -3.33
C ILE A 19 1.37 -3.83 -2.53
N SER A 20 0.09 -4.16 -2.67
CA SER A 20 -0.56 -5.18 -1.87
C SER A 20 -1.26 -6.22 -2.74
N PRO A 21 -0.89 -7.50 -2.61
CA PRO A 21 -1.58 -8.56 -3.36
C PRO A 21 -2.99 -8.84 -2.84
N THR A 22 -3.33 -8.44 -1.62
CA THR A 22 -4.61 -8.81 -0.99
C THR A 22 -5.39 -7.64 -0.41
N LEU A 23 -4.74 -6.51 -0.15
CA LEU A 23 -5.30 -5.38 0.60
C LEU A 23 -5.78 -5.79 2.01
N HIS A 24 -5.11 -6.78 2.59
CA HIS A 24 -5.51 -7.39 3.85
C HIS A 24 -5.23 -6.54 5.08
N TYR A 25 -4.04 -5.93 5.19
CA TYR A 25 -3.66 -5.19 6.39
C TYR A 25 -4.60 -4.02 6.67
N ASP A 26 -4.91 -3.23 5.66
CA ASP A 26 -5.73 -2.02 5.82
C ASP A 26 -7.18 -2.32 6.17
N THR A 27 -7.68 -3.51 5.82
CA THR A 27 -9.10 -3.85 6.00
C THR A 27 -9.32 -4.95 7.03
N GLY A 28 -8.34 -5.81 7.27
CA GLY A 28 -8.48 -6.98 8.12
C GLY A 28 -7.70 -6.92 9.44
N ASN A 29 -6.66 -6.07 9.52
CA ASN A 29 -5.88 -5.90 10.74
C ASN A 29 -6.35 -4.66 11.48
N LYS A 30 -6.84 -4.83 12.71
CA LYS A 30 -7.45 -3.74 13.48
C LYS A 30 -6.50 -2.58 13.73
N GLU A 31 -5.26 -2.86 14.13
CA GLU A 31 -4.27 -1.81 14.40
C GLU A 31 -3.95 -1.02 13.14
N PHE A 32 -3.83 -1.70 12.01
CA PHE A 32 -3.57 -1.06 10.73
C PHE A 32 -4.77 -0.25 10.23
N SER A 33 -5.98 -0.77 10.38
CA SER A 33 -7.20 -0.05 10.00
C SER A 33 -7.33 1.27 10.77
N GLU A 34 -7.06 1.24 12.07
CA GLU A 34 -7.09 2.44 12.90
C GLU A 34 -6.02 3.44 12.46
N LEU A 35 -4.81 2.97 12.15
CA LEU A 35 -3.72 3.80 11.65
C LEU A 35 -4.11 4.50 10.34
N VAL A 36 -4.64 3.75 9.38
CA VAL A 36 -5.05 4.31 8.08
C VAL A 36 -6.15 5.35 8.26
N SER A 37 -7.12 5.07 9.13
CA SER A 37 -8.21 5.99 9.43
C SER A 37 -7.69 7.32 9.98
N VAL A 38 -6.78 7.27 10.94
CA VAL A 38 -6.15 8.47 11.52
C VAL A 38 -5.36 9.24 10.46
N ASN A 39 -4.54 8.53 9.70
CA ASN A 39 -3.70 9.16 8.68
C ASN A 39 -4.52 9.82 7.57
N LEU A 40 -5.59 9.20 7.12
CA LEU A 40 -6.49 9.80 6.13
C LEU A 40 -7.14 11.06 6.67
N GLY A 41 -7.51 11.08 7.94
CA GLY A 41 -8.03 12.25 8.62
C GLY A 41 -7.02 13.38 8.73
N GLU A 42 -5.73 13.09 8.73
CA GLU A 42 -4.63 14.06 8.77
C GLU A 42 -4.07 14.39 7.39
N SER A 43 -4.77 14.01 6.34
CA SER A 43 -4.40 14.27 4.94
C SER A 43 -3.13 13.57 4.46
N THR A 44 -2.75 12.47 5.07
CA THR A 44 -1.69 11.59 4.55
C THR A 44 -2.14 11.06 3.19
N LYS A 45 -1.26 11.12 2.21
CA LYS A 45 -1.57 10.70 0.84
C LYS A 45 -1.22 9.23 0.64
N TYR A 46 -2.24 8.42 0.38
CA TYR A 46 -2.09 7.00 0.09
C TYR A 46 -2.27 6.71 -1.39
N LYS A 47 -1.41 5.87 -1.95
CA LYS A 47 -1.57 5.30 -3.29
C LYS A 47 -1.31 3.80 -3.22
N TYR A 48 -2.11 3.02 -3.94
CA TYR A 48 -2.05 1.57 -3.91
C TYR A 48 -1.93 0.99 -5.31
N ILE A 49 -1.13 -0.05 -5.45
CA ILE A 49 -1.14 -0.93 -6.62
C ILE A 49 -1.60 -2.30 -6.14
N VAL A 50 -2.68 -2.80 -6.71
CA VAL A 50 -3.31 -4.07 -6.31
C VAL A 50 -3.69 -4.89 -7.54
N PRO A 51 -3.78 -6.23 -7.43
CA PRO A 51 -4.24 -7.05 -8.56
C PRO A 51 -5.76 -7.11 -8.64
N ALA A 52 -6.27 -7.34 -9.85
CA ALA A 52 -7.70 -7.49 -10.10
C ALA A 52 -8.17 -8.90 -9.71
N THR A 53 -8.23 -9.20 -8.41
CA THR A 53 -8.68 -10.49 -7.87
C THR A 53 -9.98 -10.31 -7.10
N ALA A 54 -10.70 -11.42 -6.90
CA ALA A 54 -11.94 -11.41 -6.10
C ALA A 54 -11.68 -10.97 -4.66
N GLN A 55 -10.56 -11.38 -4.08
CA GLN A 55 -10.18 -11.01 -2.72
C GLN A 55 -9.93 -9.50 -2.61
N VAL A 56 -9.20 -8.92 -3.55
CA VAL A 56 -8.93 -7.48 -3.57
C VAL A 56 -10.23 -6.70 -3.78
N GLU A 57 -11.08 -7.15 -4.67
CA GLU A 57 -12.36 -6.48 -4.91
C GLU A 57 -13.22 -6.45 -3.64
N LYS A 58 -13.31 -7.57 -2.93
CA LYS A 58 -14.01 -7.65 -1.65
C LYS A 58 -13.41 -6.69 -0.62
N ASN A 59 -12.09 -6.71 -0.48
CA ASN A 59 -11.39 -5.85 0.48
C ASN A 59 -11.47 -4.37 0.08
N LEU A 60 -11.53 -4.08 -1.20
CA LEU A 60 -11.69 -2.72 -1.70
C LEU A 60 -13.07 -2.15 -1.33
N GLN A 61 -14.12 -2.97 -1.38
CA GLN A 61 -15.45 -2.57 -0.91
C GLN A 61 -15.44 -2.31 0.60
N LEU A 62 -14.73 -3.12 1.37
CA LEU A 62 -14.55 -2.88 2.80
C LEU A 62 -13.80 -1.59 3.05
N TYR A 63 -12.73 -1.33 2.31
CA TYR A 63 -11.92 -0.10 2.40
C TYR A 63 -12.79 1.14 2.17
N LYS A 64 -13.60 1.14 1.13
CA LYS A 64 -14.52 2.24 0.82
C LYS A 64 -15.48 2.51 1.98
N LYS A 65 -16.06 1.45 2.52
CA LYS A 65 -17.04 1.55 3.60
C LYS A 65 -16.40 1.99 4.91
N MET A 66 -15.28 1.37 5.27
CA MET A 66 -14.58 1.66 6.54
C MET A 66 -14.07 3.09 6.62
N PHE A 67 -13.54 3.62 5.51
CA PHE A 67 -12.92 4.93 5.48
C PHE A 67 -13.75 6.00 4.78
N ASN A 68 -14.99 5.67 4.41
CA ASN A 68 -15.91 6.58 3.72
C ASN A 68 -15.28 7.20 2.46
N ILE A 69 -14.71 6.35 1.62
CA ILE A 69 -14.01 6.77 0.41
C ILE A 69 -14.94 6.65 -0.80
N THR A 70 -14.94 7.67 -1.66
CA THR A 70 -15.78 7.69 -2.87
C THR A 70 -15.16 6.87 -4.00
N GLU A 71 -15.99 6.50 -4.99
CA GLU A 71 -15.50 5.84 -6.21
C GLU A 71 -14.43 6.66 -6.92
N ARG A 72 -14.57 7.96 -6.93
CA ARG A 72 -13.60 8.86 -7.56
C ARG A 72 -12.25 8.82 -6.85
N GLU A 73 -12.26 8.82 -5.52
CA GLU A 73 -11.03 8.72 -4.73
C GLU A 73 -10.36 7.36 -4.94
N ILE A 74 -11.14 6.28 -5.04
CA ILE A 74 -10.61 4.96 -5.38
C ILE A 74 -9.93 5.01 -6.76
N ALA A 75 -10.61 5.56 -7.76
CA ALA A 75 -10.05 5.65 -9.11
C ALA A 75 -8.75 6.47 -9.16
N ASN A 76 -8.63 7.49 -8.32
CA ASN A 76 -7.43 8.34 -8.28
C ASN A 76 -6.27 7.71 -7.50
N ASN A 77 -6.56 6.89 -6.50
CA ASN A 77 -5.57 6.40 -5.54
C ASN A 77 -5.22 4.92 -5.66
N PHE A 78 -5.95 4.19 -6.49
CA PHE A 78 -5.71 2.75 -6.70
C PHE A 78 -5.43 2.47 -8.16
N LEU A 79 -4.30 1.82 -8.43
CA LEU A 79 -4.00 1.23 -9.72
C LEU A 79 -4.27 -0.26 -9.62
N ILE A 80 -5.25 -0.74 -10.39
CA ILE A 80 -5.65 -2.15 -10.39
C ILE A 80 -5.05 -2.82 -11.62
N LEU A 81 -4.14 -3.77 -11.41
CA LEU A 81 -3.42 -4.44 -12.47
C LEU A 81 -3.98 -5.83 -12.75
N PRO A 82 -3.76 -6.35 -13.97
CA PRO A 82 -4.03 -7.76 -14.22
C PRO A 82 -3.24 -8.64 -13.25
N PRO A 83 -3.82 -9.74 -12.73
CA PRO A 83 -3.12 -10.60 -11.77
C PRO A 83 -1.79 -11.14 -12.28
N SER A 84 -1.64 -11.32 -13.59
CA SER A 84 -0.40 -11.77 -14.22
C SER A 84 0.80 -10.83 -14.01
N GLU A 85 0.54 -9.57 -13.68
CA GLU A 85 1.58 -8.57 -13.41
C GLU A 85 2.09 -8.62 -11.97
N PHE A 86 1.47 -9.43 -11.12
CA PHE A 86 1.87 -9.56 -9.72
C PHE A 86 2.72 -10.80 -9.47
N ASN A 87 3.65 -10.66 -8.51
CA ASN A 87 4.45 -11.77 -8.01
C ASN A 87 3.52 -12.79 -7.32
N PRO A 88 3.66 -14.11 -7.61
CA PRO A 88 2.86 -15.13 -6.92
C PRO A 88 3.19 -15.27 -5.43
N PHE A 89 4.32 -14.75 -4.98
CA PHE A 89 4.66 -14.71 -3.56
C PHE A 89 3.92 -13.56 -2.89
N LEU A 90 3.19 -13.87 -1.85
CA LEU A 90 2.33 -12.90 -1.16
C LEU A 90 3.14 -11.98 -0.26
N THR A 91 3.76 -10.97 -0.87
CA THR A 91 4.57 -9.98 -0.17
C THR A 91 3.93 -8.61 -0.33
N GLU A 92 3.70 -7.96 0.80
CA GLU A 92 3.21 -6.58 0.82
C GLU A 92 4.40 -5.64 0.93
N ILE A 93 4.38 -4.56 0.16
CA ILE A 93 5.45 -3.55 0.14
C ILE A 93 4.83 -2.20 0.47
N ALA A 94 5.49 -1.45 1.36
CA ALA A 94 5.13 -0.07 1.65
C ALA A 94 6.34 0.83 1.42
N ILE A 95 6.12 1.95 0.76
CA ILE A 95 7.13 2.97 0.50
C ILE A 95 6.64 4.25 1.17
N TYR A 96 7.39 4.73 2.16
CA TYR A 96 7.05 5.90 2.94
C TYR A 96 7.87 7.11 2.48
N ASN A 97 7.19 8.25 2.30
CA ASN A 97 7.83 9.51 1.95
C ASN A 97 8.77 9.38 0.75
N ALA A 98 8.26 8.81 -0.34
CA ALA A 98 9.05 8.52 -1.54
C ALA A 98 9.74 9.76 -2.11
N SER A 99 9.13 10.94 -1.94
CA SER A 99 9.67 12.21 -2.43
C SER A 99 10.69 12.85 -1.50
N THR A 100 10.88 12.34 -0.30
CA THR A 100 11.80 12.91 0.70
C THR A 100 12.81 11.89 1.20
N ASP A 101 12.60 11.29 2.38
CA ASP A 101 13.55 10.33 2.96
C ASP A 101 13.46 8.92 2.41
N CYS A 102 12.38 8.58 1.75
CA CYS A 102 12.18 7.33 1.00
C CYS A 102 12.61 6.06 1.75
N ILE A 103 11.70 5.52 2.54
CA ILE A 103 11.91 4.28 3.29
C ILE A 103 11.00 3.21 2.72
N ALA A 104 11.54 2.05 2.36
CA ALA A 104 10.75 0.94 1.83
C ALA A 104 10.86 -0.27 2.74
N CYS A 105 9.72 -0.93 2.96
CA CYS A 105 9.60 -2.11 3.82
C CYS A 105 8.79 -3.20 3.11
N ALA A 106 9.03 -4.45 3.50
CA ALA A 106 8.28 -5.60 3.01
C ALA A 106 7.87 -6.51 4.16
N ALA A 107 6.68 -7.10 4.06
CA ALA A 107 6.17 -8.05 5.03
C ALA A 107 5.32 -9.11 4.33
N PRO A 108 5.15 -10.31 4.93
CA PRO A 108 4.25 -11.32 4.38
C PRO A 108 2.82 -10.81 4.34
N ALA A 109 2.13 -11.00 3.21
CA ALA A 109 0.74 -10.55 3.05
C ALA A 109 -0.28 -11.56 3.60
N THR A 110 0.19 -12.69 4.12
CA THR A 110 -0.66 -13.78 4.63
C THR A 110 -0.80 -13.76 6.15
N GLU A 111 -0.03 -12.94 6.83
CA GLU A 111 -0.01 -12.90 8.30
C GLU A 111 -0.24 -11.50 8.83
N ASP A 112 -0.92 -11.42 9.97
CA ASP A 112 -1.08 -10.18 10.72
C ASP A 112 0.01 -10.07 11.77
N SER A 113 0.40 -8.86 12.12
CA SER A 113 1.20 -8.58 13.31
C SER A 113 2.41 -9.48 13.48
N ASN A 114 3.27 -9.59 12.48
CA ASN A 114 4.51 -10.34 12.64
C ASN A 114 5.70 -9.38 12.70
N ASP A 115 6.82 -9.87 13.22
CA ASP A 115 8.04 -9.08 13.33
C ASP A 115 9.02 -9.30 12.16
N GLU A 116 8.54 -9.97 11.11
CA GLU A 116 9.33 -10.20 9.90
C GLU A 116 9.15 -9.07 8.89
N VAL A 117 9.43 -7.85 9.34
CA VAL A 117 9.40 -6.69 8.45
C VAL A 117 10.82 -6.39 7.98
N ILE A 118 11.02 -6.48 6.68
CA ILE A 118 12.30 -6.20 6.04
C ILE A 118 12.36 -4.74 5.65
N VAL A 119 13.45 -4.06 6.01
CA VAL A 119 13.71 -2.68 5.59
C VAL A 119 14.79 -2.73 4.52
N PHE A 120 14.50 -2.16 3.36
CA PHE A 120 15.45 -2.09 2.26
C PHE A 120 16.42 -0.93 2.45
N LYS A 121 17.65 -1.09 1.97
CA LYS A 121 18.61 0.02 1.99
C LYS A 121 18.14 1.13 1.03
N LYS A 122 18.66 2.32 1.24
CA LYS A 122 18.20 3.55 0.58
C LYS A 122 18.18 3.48 -0.93
N GLU A 123 19.21 2.95 -1.55
CA GLU A 123 19.31 2.84 -3.00
C GLU A 123 18.21 1.92 -3.55
N THR A 124 17.95 0.82 -2.86
CA THR A 124 16.87 -0.11 -3.22
C THR A 124 15.50 0.55 -3.06
N ALA A 125 15.29 1.27 -1.97
CA ALA A 125 14.04 1.99 -1.72
C ALA A 125 13.76 3.00 -2.84
N LYS A 126 14.76 3.77 -3.25
CA LYS A 126 14.64 4.74 -4.34
C LYS A 126 14.33 4.07 -5.68
N ALA A 127 14.96 2.92 -5.94
CA ALA A 127 14.68 2.16 -7.17
C ALA A 127 13.24 1.61 -7.16
N MET A 128 12.76 1.17 -6.01
CA MET A 128 11.37 0.70 -5.85
C MET A 128 10.37 1.84 -6.06
N ALA A 129 10.65 3.01 -5.52
CA ALA A 129 9.81 4.19 -5.72
C ALA A 129 9.74 4.58 -7.20
N LYS A 130 10.87 4.54 -7.89
CA LYS A 130 10.90 4.81 -9.33
C LYS A 130 10.07 3.79 -10.10
N SER A 131 10.20 2.52 -9.78
CA SER A 131 9.42 1.44 -10.41
C SER A 131 7.92 1.63 -10.18
N PHE A 132 7.53 2.05 -8.98
CA PHE A 132 6.13 2.35 -8.65
C PHE A 132 5.58 3.45 -9.57
N VAL A 133 6.31 4.54 -9.71
CA VAL A 133 5.91 5.67 -10.56
C VAL A 133 5.82 5.24 -12.03
N ASP A 134 6.83 4.51 -12.52
CA ASP A 134 6.87 4.04 -13.90
C ASP A 134 5.69 3.12 -14.21
N LEU A 135 5.38 2.20 -13.31
CA LEU A 135 4.26 1.28 -13.44
C LEU A 135 2.92 2.03 -13.44
N TRP A 136 2.78 2.99 -12.53
CA TRP A 136 1.58 3.82 -12.45
C TRP A 136 1.34 4.59 -13.76
N LYS A 137 2.36 5.23 -14.28
CA LYS A 137 2.28 5.98 -15.54
C LYS A 137 1.94 5.08 -16.73
N LYS A 138 2.57 3.92 -16.80
CA LYS A 138 2.35 2.96 -17.88
C LYS A 138 0.89 2.55 -17.99
N TYR A 139 0.28 2.16 -16.88
CA TYR A 139 -1.09 1.63 -16.88
C TYR A 139 -2.16 2.73 -16.88
N MET A 140 -1.90 3.88 -16.30
CA MET A 140 -2.85 4.99 -16.34
C MET A 140 -2.98 5.59 -17.74
N ARG A 141 -1.95 5.50 -18.57
CA ARG A 141 -2.01 5.95 -19.97
C ARG A 141 -2.85 5.04 -20.85
N THR A 142 -2.87 3.74 -20.54
CA THR A 142 -3.62 2.76 -21.32
C THR A 142 -5.08 2.63 -20.88
N HIS A 143 -5.41 3.15 -19.72
CA HIS A 143 -6.75 3.12 -19.13
C HIS A 143 -7.14 4.51 -18.62
N PRO A 144 -7.33 5.50 -19.54
CA PRO A 144 -7.70 6.87 -19.14
C PRO A 144 -9.10 6.96 -18.55
#